data_61a6e8e629827e75eb54360880e2b210
#
_entry.id   61a6e8e629827e75eb54360880e2b210
#
_cell.length_a   1.000
_cell.length_b   1.000
_cell.length_c   1.000
_cell.angle_alpha   90.00
_cell.angle_beta   90.00
_cell.angle_gamma   90.00
#
_symmetry.space_group_name_H-M   'P 1'
#
loop_
_entity.id
_entity.type
_entity.pdbx_description
1 polymer ?
#
loop_
_entity_poly.entity_id
_entity_poly.type
_entity_poly.pdbx_seq_one_letter_code
_entity_poly.pdbx_strand_id
1 'polypeptide(L)'
;MTINTTVNLIHANFFFCDIVGLSDPKMSTKTQIKKIEVLNKLISECEAFKSQHLDSLLVLPTGDGMLIGFLQGPELPLQLAIQLQQKLQQYNKGKIPTEIVRIRVGLHSGNVFIVKDILGNKNVWGPGVILARRVMDFGDDWHILMSPRLAEDLRELSDEYRLMVKPVHDFTIKHGQTMLIYSAYGKGFVNSKHPSKGAALRSKMGEEIIKRQ
;
A
#
# COMPACT_ATOMS: atom_id res chain seq x y z
N MET A 1 29.48 -24.35 8.43
CA MET A 1 29.54 -22.88 8.31
C MET A 1 28.42 -22.32 9.18
N THR A 2 28.76 -21.78 10.34
CA THR A 2 27.77 -21.13 11.23
C THR A 2 27.56 -19.71 10.70
N ILE A 3 26.41 -19.46 10.05
CA ILE A 3 26.04 -18.13 9.61
C ILE A 3 25.63 -17.38 10.88
N ASN A 4 26.52 -16.55 11.38
CA ASN A 4 26.24 -15.67 12.52
C ASN A 4 25.40 -14.49 12.02
N THR A 5 24.10 -14.69 11.88
CA THR A 5 23.15 -13.67 11.43
C THR A 5 22.79 -12.81 12.64
N THR A 6 23.41 -11.65 12.78
CA THR A 6 22.90 -10.61 13.67
C THR A 6 21.57 -10.14 13.07
N VAL A 7 20.47 -10.68 13.60
CA VAL A 7 19.11 -10.39 13.15
C VAL A 7 18.72 -9.02 13.69
N ASN A 8 18.72 -8.00 12.83
CA ASN A 8 18.33 -6.64 13.22
C ASN A 8 16.83 -6.45 12.95
N LEU A 9 16.03 -6.64 14.01
CA LEU A 9 14.58 -6.44 14.00
C LEU A 9 14.28 -4.96 14.22
N ILE A 10 13.51 -4.36 13.32
CA ILE A 10 13.04 -2.98 13.43
C ILE A 10 11.53 -2.91 13.23
N HIS A 11 10.92 -1.86 13.76
CA HIS A 11 9.54 -1.50 13.51
C HIS A 11 9.47 -0.41 12.44
N ALA A 12 8.52 -0.52 11.50
CA ALA A 12 8.30 0.51 10.48
C ALA A 12 6.83 0.63 10.09
N ASN A 13 6.47 1.81 9.59
CA ASN A 13 5.16 2.13 9.05
C ASN A 13 5.25 2.10 7.52
N PHE A 14 4.53 1.18 6.89
CA PHE A 14 4.69 0.86 5.48
C PHE A 14 3.64 1.52 4.60
N PHE A 15 4.09 2.10 3.53
CA PHE A 15 3.34 2.45 2.34
C PHE A 15 3.73 1.47 1.22
N PHE A 16 2.76 0.73 0.70
CA PHE A 16 2.93 -0.14 -0.46
C PHE A 16 1.95 0.29 -1.54
N CYS A 17 2.43 0.54 -2.75
CA CYS A 17 1.57 0.85 -3.88
C CYS A 17 1.98 0.07 -5.13
N ASP A 18 1.04 -0.13 -6.04
CA ASP A 18 1.29 -0.55 -7.41
C ASP A 18 0.45 0.25 -8.42
N ILE A 19 0.89 0.23 -9.68
CA ILE A 19 0.17 0.84 -10.80
C ILE A 19 -0.84 -0.17 -11.32
N VAL A 20 -2.12 0.16 -11.24
CA VAL A 20 -3.19 -0.72 -11.68
C VAL A 20 -3.13 -0.91 -13.20
N GLY A 21 -3.14 -2.17 -13.63
CA GLY A 21 -3.15 -2.55 -15.04
C GLY A 21 -1.83 -2.29 -15.79
N LEU A 22 -0.69 -2.10 -15.09
CA LEU A 22 0.60 -1.91 -15.76
C LEU A 22 1.00 -3.12 -16.61
N SER A 23 0.64 -4.33 -16.19
CA SER A 23 0.95 -5.59 -16.89
C SER A 23 -0.05 -5.94 -18.00
N ASP A 24 -0.95 -5.01 -18.40
CA ASP A 24 -1.88 -5.25 -19.51
C ASP A 24 -1.08 -5.51 -20.80
N PRO A 25 -1.23 -6.68 -21.46
CA PRO A 25 -0.48 -7.01 -22.69
C PRO A 25 -0.76 -6.07 -23.85
N LYS A 26 -1.84 -5.28 -23.79
CA LYS A 26 -2.16 -4.25 -24.78
C LYS A 26 -1.37 -2.96 -24.56
N MET A 27 -0.71 -2.78 -23.42
CA MET A 27 0.08 -1.60 -23.12
C MET A 27 1.50 -1.76 -23.66
N SER A 28 1.99 -0.79 -24.42
CA SER A 28 3.37 -0.80 -24.91
C SER A 28 4.37 -0.64 -23.75
N THR A 29 5.54 -1.28 -23.87
CA THR A 29 6.63 -1.17 -22.89
C THR A 29 7.03 0.31 -22.66
N LYS A 30 7.03 1.14 -23.69
CA LYS A 30 7.30 2.58 -23.58
C LYS A 30 6.31 3.27 -22.64
N THR A 31 5.03 2.93 -22.76
CA THR A 31 3.98 3.49 -21.89
C THR A 31 4.13 2.99 -20.45
N GLN A 32 4.48 1.71 -20.27
CA GLN A 32 4.74 1.14 -18.94
C GLN A 32 5.89 1.88 -18.25
N ILE A 33 7.02 2.05 -18.92
CA ILE A 33 8.20 2.78 -18.40
C ILE A 33 7.80 4.21 -18.00
N LYS A 34 7.11 4.94 -18.90
CA LYS A 34 6.65 6.30 -18.61
C LYS A 34 5.78 6.39 -17.37
N LYS A 35 4.89 5.42 -17.14
CA LYS A 35 4.05 5.37 -15.93
C LYS A 35 4.87 5.16 -14.67
N ILE A 36 5.87 4.27 -14.72
CA ILE A 36 6.80 4.02 -13.58
C ILE A 36 7.60 5.29 -13.27
N GLU A 37 8.14 5.96 -14.28
CA GLU A 37 8.88 7.22 -14.11
C GLU A 37 8.01 8.32 -13.49
N VAL A 38 6.74 8.44 -13.94
CA VAL A 38 5.77 9.37 -13.37
C VAL A 38 5.50 9.04 -11.90
N LEU A 39 5.26 7.77 -11.58
CA LEU A 39 5.05 7.35 -10.19
C LEU A 39 6.24 7.74 -9.30
N ASN A 40 7.45 7.38 -9.71
CA ASN A 40 8.68 7.67 -8.96
C ASN A 40 8.89 9.17 -8.75
N LYS A 41 8.69 9.97 -9.82
CA LYS A 41 8.78 11.43 -9.76
C LYS A 41 7.76 12.00 -8.77
N LEU A 42 6.49 11.61 -8.87
CA LEU A 42 5.45 12.15 -8.01
C LEU A 42 5.62 11.74 -6.54
N ILE A 43 6.12 10.53 -6.26
CA ILE A 43 6.48 10.11 -4.89
C ILE A 43 7.60 11.02 -4.34
N SER A 44 8.67 11.25 -5.11
CA SER A 44 9.80 12.08 -4.67
C SER A 44 9.42 13.55 -4.43
N GLU A 45 8.33 14.02 -5.01
CA GLU A 45 7.78 15.36 -4.82
C GLU A 45 6.78 15.47 -3.66
N CYS A 46 6.36 14.36 -3.06
CA CYS A 46 5.47 14.36 -1.89
C CYS A 46 6.24 14.82 -0.65
N GLU A 47 5.65 15.76 0.12
CA GLU A 47 6.30 16.32 1.30
C GLU A 47 6.56 15.24 2.37
N ALA A 48 5.61 14.32 2.55
CA ALA A 48 5.77 13.19 3.48
C ALA A 48 6.98 12.30 3.18
N PHE A 49 7.45 12.26 1.93
CA PHE A 49 8.66 11.54 1.52
C PHE A 49 9.90 12.46 1.54
N LYS A 50 9.79 13.61 0.91
CA LYS A 50 10.88 14.54 0.65
C LYS A 50 11.49 15.13 1.93
N SER A 51 10.69 15.32 2.98
CA SER A 51 11.14 15.85 4.27
C SER A 51 11.91 14.84 5.14
N GLN A 52 11.96 13.57 4.72
CA GLN A 52 12.62 12.52 5.50
C GLN A 52 14.10 12.40 5.18
N HIS A 53 14.91 12.10 6.20
CA HIS A 53 16.29 11.66 5.99
C HIS A 53 16.31 10.24 5.41
N LEU A 54 17.23 9.96 4.49
CA LEU A 54 17.36 8.66 3.83
C LEU A 54 17.53 7.50 4.83
N ASP A 55 18.24 7.75 5.94
CA ASP A 55 18.46 6.74 6.98
C ASP A 55 17.19 6.38 7.76
N SER A 56 16.16 7.23 7.72
CA SER A 56 14.84 6.99 8.32
C SER A 56 13.85 6.30 7.38
N LEU A 57 14.29 5.98 6.16
CA LEU A 57 13.48 5.36 5.12
C LEU A 57 14.01 3.98 4.74
N LEU A 58 13.07 3.11 4.37
CA LEU A 58 13.32 1.85 3.69
C LEU A 58 12.62 1.92 2.34
N VAL A 59 13.35 1.94 1.25
CA VAL A 59 12.78 2.08 -0.10
C VAL A 59 13.08 0.85 -0.92
N LEU A 60 12.04 0.18 -1.42
CA LEU A 60 12.12 -1.05 -2.19
C LEU A 60 11.25 -0.96 -3.44
N PRO A 61 11.83 -0.78 -4.63
CA PRO A 61 11.08 -0.90 -5.88
C PRO A 61 10.58 -2.32 -6.08
N THR A 62 9.32 -2.46 -6.55
CA THR A 62 8.65 -3.76 -6.74
C THR A 62 8.34 -4.06 -8.22
N GLY A 63 8.94 -3.30 -9.13
CA GLY A 63 8.72 -3.41 -10.58
C GLY A 63 7.57 -2.54 -11.06
N ASP A 64 6.36 -2.84 -10.66
CA ASP A 64 5.13 -2.09 -10.98
C ASP A 64 4.70 -1.08 -9.91
N GLY A 65 5.47 -0.98 -8.83
CA GLY A 65 5.18 -0.11 -7.71
C GLY A 65 6.35 0.12 -6.77
N MET A 66 6.03 0.47 -5.53
CA MET A 66 7.00 0.84 -4.52
C MET A 66 6.56 0.41 -3.12
N LEU A 67 7.51 -0.12 -2.34
CA LEU A 67 7.39 -0.21 -0.89
C LEU A 67 8.25 0.89 -0.26
N ILE A 68 7.64 1.68 0.63
CA ILE A 68 8.35 2.65 1.46
C ILE A 68 8.01 2.37 2.92
N GLY A 69 9.03 2.14 3.74
CA GLY A 69 8.90 2.02 5.19
C GLY A 69 9.44 3.28 5.86
N PHE A 70 8.63 3.88 6.73
CA PHE A 70 9.01 5.00 7.57
C PHE A 70 9.36 4.47 8.96
N LEU A 71 10.53 4.78 9.46
CA LEU A 71 10.98 4.36 10.80
C LEU A 71 10.36 5.19 11.92
N GLN A 72 9.72 6.31 11.57
CA GLN A 72 9.06 7.24 12.48
C GLN A 72 7.69 7.64 11.89
N GLY A 73 6.81 8.21 12.73
CA GLY A 73 5.55 8.82 12.34
C GLY A 73 4.56 7.82 11.70
N PRO A 74 3.60 7.28 12.44
CA PRO A 74 2.59 6.37 11.90
C PRO A 74 1.70 7.05 10.85
N GLU A 75 1.63 8.38 10.83
CA GLU A 75 0.87 9.19 9.89
C GLU A 75 1.53 9.32 8.50
N LEU A 76 2.86 9.18 8.42
CA LEU A 76 3.60 9.44 7.18
C LEU A 76 3.17 8.58 5.99
N PRO A 77 2.90 7.26 6.14
CA PRO A 77 2.38 6.45 5.05
C PRO A 77 1.05 6.95 4.49
N LEU A 78 0.13 7.39 5.37
CA LEU A 78 -1.17 7.90 4.97
C LEU A 78 -1.04 9.28 4.29
N GLN A 79 -0.21 10.17 4.85
CA GLN A 79 0.08 11.47 4.24
C GLN A 79 0.68 11.32 2.85
N LEU A 80 1.65 10.40 2.67
CA LEU A 80 2.21 10.10 1.37
C LEU A 80 1.15 9.59 0.39
N ALA A 81 0.27 8.68 0.83
CA ALA A 81 -0.78 8.14 0.00
C ALA A 81 -1.75 9.22 -0.50
N ILE A 82 -2.17 10.13 0.39
CA ILE A 82 -3.08 11.24 0.07
C ILE A 82 -2.42 12.21 -0.91
N GLN A 83 -1.19 12.66 -0.61
CA GLN A 83 -0.45 13.60 -1.46
C GLN A 83 -0.20 13.03 -2.85
N LEU A 84 0.20 11.76 -2.93
CA LEU A 84 0.43 11.08 -4.21
C LEU A 84 -0.85 10.98 -5.03
N GLN A 85 -1.98 10.60 -4.41
CA GLN A 85 -3.24 10.53 -5.14
C GLN A 85 -3.70 11.90 -5.67
N GLN A 86 -3.55 12.96 -4.89
CA GLN A 86 -3.86 14.33 -5.33
C GLN A 86 -2.98 14.74 -6.53
N LYS A 87 -1.68 14.46 -6.47
CA LYS A 87 -0.74 14.72 -7.58
C LYS A 87 -1.09 13.89 -8.82
N LEU A 88 -1.44 12.61 -8.66
CA LEU A 88 -1.85 11.75 -9.77
C LEU A 88 -3.17 12.21 -10.41
N GLN A 89 -4.14 12.63 -9.62
CA GLN A 89 -5.39 13.19 -10.14
C GLN A 89 -5.11 14.45 -10.99
N GLN A 90 -4.20 15.31 -10.54
CA GLN A 90 -3.79 16.48 -11.30
C GLN A 90 -3.03 16.11 -12.58
N TYR A 91 -2.08 15.17 -12.48
CA TYR A 91 -1.34 14.65 -13.64
C TYR A 91 -2.26 14.05 -14.70
N ASN A 92 -3.31 13.35 -14.28
CA ASN A 92 -4.24 12.65 -15.16
C ASN A 92 -5.22 13.57 -15.90
N LYS A 93 -5.34 14.85 -15.50
CA LYS A 93 -6.24 15.81 -16.19
C LYS A 93 -5.84 15.97 -17.65
N GLY A 94 -6.78 15.75 -18.56
CA GLY A 94 -6.57 15.86 -20.01
C GLY A 94 -5.75 14.74 -20.64
N LYS A 95 -5.41 13.68 -19.90
CA LYS A 95 -4.71 12.50 -20.44
C LYS A 95 -5.67 11.55 -21.14
N ILE A 96 -5.20 10.91 -22.20
CA ILE A 96 -5.92 9.81 -22.84
C ILE A 96 -5.90 8.56 -21.96
N PRO A 97 -6.85 7.63 -22.07
CA PRO A 97 -6.99 6.47 -21.19
C PRO A 97 -5.72 5.64 -21.00
N THR A 98 -4.89 5.49 -22.03
CA THR A 98 -3.64 4.73 -21.98
C THR A 98 -2.53 5.41 -21.18
N GLU A 99 -2.59 6.74 -21.02
CA GLU A 99 -1.59 7.52 -20.26
C GLU A 99 -1.99 7.73 -18.79
N ILE A 100 -3.26 7.49 -18.43
CA ILE A 100 -3.74 7.64 -17.06
C ILE A 100 -2.97 6.67 -16.14
N VAL A 101 -2.47 7.22 -15.03
CA VAL A 101 -1.82 6.45 -13.98
C VAL A 101 -2.79 6.32 -12.81
N ARG A 102 -3.18 5.09 -12.51
CA ARG A 102 -4.03 4.72 -11.36
C ARG A 102 -3.25 3.82 -10.44
N ILE A 103 -3.39 4.02 -9.15
CA ILE A 103 -2.72 3.22 -8.13
C ILE A 103 -3.73 2.67 -7.14
N ARG A 104 -3.33 1.60 -6.47
CA ARG A 104 -3.91 1.13 -5.22
C ARG A 104 -2.84 1.14 -4.14
N VAL A 105 -3.24 1.37 -2.90
CA VAL A 105 -2.30 1.55 -1.78
C VAL A 105 -2.70 0.65 -0.63
N GLY A 106 -1.71 0.00 -0.03
CA GLY A 106 -1.83 -0.73 1.23
C GLY A 106 -0.89 -0.17 2.28
N LEU A 107 -1.43 0.13 3.46
CA LEU A 107 -0.70 0.69 4.59
C LEU A 107 -0.68 -0.31 5.76
N HIS A 108 0.47 -0.43 6.41
CA HIS A 108 0.61 -1.33 7.56
C HIS A 108 1.70 -0.83 8.51
N SER A 109 1.53 -1.10 9.80
CA SER A 109 2.54 -0.89 10.84
C SER A 109 3.00 -2.25 11.38
N GLY A 110 4.30 -2.54 11.32
CA GLY A 110 4.79 -3.85 11.74
C GLY A 110 6.30 -4.03 11.72
N ASN A 111 6.73 -5.18 12.22
CA ASN A 111 8.13 -5.50 12.34
C ASN A 111 8.70 -6.11 11.05
N VAL A 112 9.95 -5.80 10.77
CA VAL A 112 10.75 -6.36 9.69
C VAL A 112 12.19 -6.58 10.13
N PHE A 113 12.87 -7.44 9.38
CA PHE A 113 14.30 -7.69 9.55
C PHE A 113 15.06 -6.94 8.47
N ILE A 114 16.16 -6.30 8.85
CA ILE A 114 17.11 -5.77 7.89
C ILE A 114 17.98 -6.95 7.43
N VAL A 115 17.99 -7.18 6.13
CA VAL A 115 18.82 -8.18 5.46
C VAL A 115 19.70 -7.49 4.42
N LYS A 116 20.77 -8.12 4.01
CA LYS A 116 21.57 -7.65 2.87
C LYS A 116 21.12 -8.37 1.61
N ASP A 117 21.04 -7.65 0.50
CA ASP A 117 20.87 -8.24 -0.81
C ASP A 117 22.17 -8.87 -1.33
N ILE A 118 22.14 -9.44 -2.53
CA ILE A 118 23.29 -10.09 -3.17
C ILE A 118 24.48 -9.13 -3.41
N LEU A 119 24.20 -7.83 -3.49
CA LEU A 119 25.21 -6.78 -3.67
C LEU A 119 25.69 -6.17 -2.35
N GLY A 120 25.13 -6.65 -1.22
CA GLY A 120 25.44 -6.14 0.12
C GLY A 120 24.64 -4.89 0.52
N ASN A 121 23.70 -4.44 -0.31
CA ASN A 121 22.84 -3.30 0.00
C ASN A 121 21.81 -3.66 1.07
N LYS A 122 21.38 -2.65 1.82
CA LYS A 122 20.31 -2.78 2.83
C LYS A 122 18.99 -3.14 2.14
N ASN A 123 18.41 -4.23 2.54
CA ASN A 123 17.09 -4.71 2.13
C ASN A 123 16.26 -5.07 3.36
N VAL A 124 14.97 -5.32 3.21
CA VAL A 124 14.06 -5.66 4.30
C VAL A 124 13.23 -6.90 3.98
N TRP A 125 13.00 -7.71 5.00
CA TRP A 125 12.17 -8.90 4.91
C TRP A 125 11.35 -9.08 6.19
N GLY A 126 10.13 -9.55 6.09
CA GLY A 126 9.36 -9.96 7.26
C GLY A 126 7.87 -9.71 7.15
N PRO A 127 7.13 -10.00 8.26
CA PRO A 127 5.67 -9.91 8.28
C PRO A 127 5.12 -8.53 7.88
N GLY A 128 5.81 -7.45 8.27
CA GLY A 128 5.38 -6.09 7.97
C GLY A 128 5.27 -5.83 6.46
N VAL A 129 6.28 -6.23 5.67
CA VAL A 129 6.26 -6.10 4.21
C VAL A 129 5.16 -6.97 3.60
N ILE A 130 5.06 -8.23 4.06
CA ILE A 130 4.08 -9.19 3.54
C ILE A 130 2.65 -8.69 3.78
N LEU A 131 2.36 -8.16 4.97
CA LEU A 131 1.03 -7.68 5.32
C LEU A 131 0.68 -6.38 4.59
N ALA A 132 1.63 -5.44 4.44
CA ALA A 132 1.40 -4.23 3.64
C ALA A 132 0.98 -4.58 2.21
N ARG A 133 1.68 -5.53 1.56
CA ARG A 133 1.32 -6.01 0.23
C ARG A 133 -0.07 -6.66 0.19
N ARG A 134 -0.37 -7.54 1.16
CA ARG A 134 -1.68 -8.20 1.22
C ARG A 134 -2.84 -7.21 1.38
N VAL A 135 -2.65 -6.19 2.21
CA VAL A 135 -3.64 -5.12 2.38
C VAL A 135 -3.84 -4.39 1.05
N MET A 136 -2.78 -4.04 0.33
CA MET A 136 -2.87 -3.42 -0.99
C MET A 136 -3.61 -4.31 -1.99
N ASP A 137 -3.36 -5.62 -1.99
CA ASP A 137 -3.95 -6.57 -2.93
C ASP A 137 -5.48 -6.67 -2.85
N PHE A 138 -6.10 -6.28 -1.71
CA PHE A 138 -7.54 -6.18 -1.59
C PHE A 138 -8.13 -4.94 -2.29
N GLY A 139 -7.31 -3.92 -2.54
CA GLY A 139 -7.74 -2.65 -3.12
C GLY A 139 -8.05 -2.73 -4.61
N ASP A 140 -9.02 -1.93 -5.04
CA ASP A 140 -9.23 -1.53 -6.43
C ASP A 140 -8.56 -0.17 -6.69
N ASP A 141 -8.71 0.37 -7.90
CA ASP A 141 -8.19 1.68 -8.29
C ASP A 141 -8.54 2.75 -7.23
N TRP A 142 -7.54 3.53 -6.85
CA TRP A 142 -7.66 4.65 -5.92
C TRP A 142 -7.99 4.28 -4.47
N HIS A 143 -8.01 3.02 -4.07
CA HIS A 143 -8.14 2.67 -2.66
C HIS A 143 -6.86 2.99 -1.89
N ILE A 144 -7.03 3.53 -0.68
CA ILE A 144 -6.03 3.53 0.38
C ILE A 144 -6.57 2.62 1.48
N LEU A 145 -6.09 1.39 1.51
CA LEU A 145 -6.47 0.41 2.52
C LEU A 145 -5.39 0.32 3.59
N MET A 146 -5.80 -0.04 4.81
CA MET A 146 -4.84 -0.21 5.90
C MET A 146 -5.22 -1.34 6.84
N SER A 147 -4.19 -1.89 7.48
CA SER A 147 -4.36 -2.89 8.52
C SER A 147 -4.93 -2.28 9.81
N PRO A 148 -5.55 -3.09 10.70
CA PRO A 148 -6.12 -2.61 11.96
C PRO A 148 -5.09 -1.87 12.80
N ARG A 149 -3.89 -2.42 12.95
CA ARG A 149 -2.83 -1.85 13.78
C ARG A 149 -2.54 -0.39 13.42
N LEU A 150 -2.27 -0.10 12.15
CA LEU A 150 -2.01 1.28 11.73
C LEU A 150 -3.26 2.15 11.81
N ALA A 151 -4.43 1.59 11.51
CA ALA A 151 -5.69 2.32 11.59
C ALA A 151 -6.02 2.77 13.01
N GLU A 152 -5.78 1.91 13.99
CA GLU A 152 -5.97 2.21 15.41
C GLU A 152 -5.01 3.30 15.88
N ASP A 153 -3.70 3.17 15.60
CA ASP A 153 -2.69 4.17 15.91
C ASP A 153 -3.08 5.56 15.34
N LEU A 154 -3.52 5.63 14.08
CA LEU A 154 -3.93 6.88 13.45
C LEU A 154 -5.20 7.46 14.07
N ARG A 155 -6.19 6.63 14.35
CA ARG A 155 -7.48 7.07 14.95
C ARG A 155 -7.34 7.57 16.37
N GLU A 156 -6.31 7.10 17.10
CA GLU A 156 -5.96 7.62 18.42
C GLU A 156 -5.18 8.94 18.33
N LEU A 157 -4.41 9.11 17.24
CA LEU A 157 -3.55 10.28 17.06
C LEU A 157 -4.33 11.60 16.88
N SER A 158 -5.45 11.58 16.12
CA SER A 158 -6.30 12.79 15.93
C SER A 158 -7.74 12.48 15.54
N ASP A 159 -8.62 13.44 15.83
CA ASP A 159 -10.03 13.36 15.40
C ASP A 159 -10.17 13.42 13.87
N GLU A 160 -9.28 14.13 13.18
CA GLU A 160 -9.25 14.18 11.73
C GLU A 160 -9.04 12.78 11.14
N TYR A 161 -8.05 12.04 11.62
CA TYR A 161 -7.83 10.66 11.18
C TYR A 161 -8.98 9.73 11.60
N ARG A 162 -9.59 9.94 12.76
CA ARG A 162 -10.78 9.18 13.19
C ARG A 162 -11.96 9.36 12.26
N LEU A 163 -12.14 10.55 11.69
CA LEU A 163 -13.18 10.85 10.71
C LEU A 163 -12.86 10.26 9.34
N MET A 164 -11.59 10.23 8.94
CA MET A 164 -11.12 9.80 7.63
C MET A 164 -10.98 8.27 7.51
N VAL A 165 -10.45 7.62 8.56
CA VAL A 165 -10.12 6.19 8.59
C VAL A 165 -11.33 5.41 9.11
N LYS A 166 -11.94 4.60 8.24
CA LYS A 166 -13.17 3.85 8.53
C LYS A 166 -12.98 2.35 8.30
N PRO A 167 -13.58 1.50 9.15
CA PRO A 167 -13.59 0.06 8.90
C PRO A 167 -14.39 -0.25 7.63
N VAL A 168 -13.90 -1.18 6.83
CA VAL A 168 -14.56 -1.61 5.60
C VAL A 168 -15.18 -2.98 5.78
N HIS A 169 -14.35 -4.02 5.97
CA HIS A 169 -14.76 -5.41 6.12
C HIS A 169 -13.66 -6.28 6.68
N ASP A 170 -14.07 -7.47 7.15
CA ASP A 170 -13.18 -8.59 7.38
C ASP A 170 -12.82 -9.26 6.06
N PHE A 171 -11.53 -9.34 5.79
CA PHE A 171 -10.97 -10.04 4.64
C PHE A 171 -10.25 -11.30 5.09
N THR A 172 -10.46 -12.39 4.37
CA THR A 172 -9.69 -13.62 4.60
C THR A 172 -8.35 -13.50 3.91
N ILE A 173 -7.28 -13.51 4.70
CA ILE A 173 -5.89 -13.64 4.21
C ILE A 173 -5.55 -15.12 3.99
N LYS A 174 -4.45 -15.37 3.28
CA LYS A 174 -3.95 -16.75 3.08
C LYS A 174 -3.87 -17.49 4.41
N HIS A 175 -4.22 -18.76 4.40
CA HIS A 175 -4.30 -19.67 5.55
C HIS A 175 -5.54 -19.48 6.45
N GLY A 176 -6.61 -18.87 5.92
CA GLY A 176 -7.91 -18.79 6.61
C GLY A 176 -8.00 -17.78 7.75
N GLN A 177 -6.96 -16.98 7.98
CA GLN A 177 -7.04 -15.88 8.95
C GLN A 177 -7.87 -14.75 8.39
N THR A 178 -8.77 -14.21 9.21
CA THR A 178 -9.54 -13.00 8.88
C THR A 178 -8.87 -11.77 9.49
N MET A 179 -8.90 -10.65 8.77
CA MET A 179 -8.40 -9.38 9.23
C MET A 179 -9.38 -8.27 8.84
N LEU A 180 -9.81 -7.47 9.82
CA LEU A 180 -10.57 -6.25 9.54
C LEU A 180 -9.69 -5.27 8.78
N ILE A 181 -10.15 -4.82 7.61
CA ILE A 181 -9.45 -3.82 6.81
C ILE A 181 -10.14 -2.48 6.99
N TYR A 182 -9.35 -1.42 7.08
CA TYR A 182 -9.79 -0.04 7.09
C TYR A 182 -9.48 0.62 5.75
N SER A 183 -10.28 1.62 5.39
CA SER A 183 -10.04 2.49 4.24
C SER A 183 -9.95 3.93 4.71
N ALA A 184 -9.01 4.68 4.13
CA ALA A 184 -8.98 6.12 4.30
C ALA A 184 -9.61 6.79 3.08
N TYR A 185 -10.59 7.66 3.30
CA TYR A 185 -11.19 8.47 2.25
C TYR A 185 -11.70 9.81 2.79
N GLY A 186 -11.76 10.80 1.92
CA GLY A 186 -12.19 12.15 2.27
C GLY A 186 -12.60 12.96 1.05
N LYS A 187 -12.94 14.22 1.27
CA LYS A 187 -13.41 15.12 0.21
C LYS A 187 -12.29 15.38 -0.80
N GLY A 188 -12.50 14.95 -2.06
CA GLY A 188 -11.60 15.23 -3.17
C GLY A 188 -10.47 14.23 -3.37
N PHE A 189 -10.41 13.14 -2.61
CA PHE A 189 -9.47 12.05 -2.84
C PHE A 189 -10.08 10.70 -2.48
N VAL A 190 -9.60 9.66 -3.15
CA VAL A 190 -9.82 8.26 -2.83
C VAL A 190 -11.18 7.67 -3.21
N ASN A 191 -11.14 6.39 -3.48
CA ASN A 191 -12.30 5.54 -3.70
C ASN A 191 -12.95 5.19 -2.35
N SER A 192 -14.16 5.69 -2.10
CA SER A 192 -14.93 5.40 -0.89
C SER A 192 -15.79 4.14 -1.00
N LYS A 193 -15.76 3.45 -2.14
CA LYS A 193 -16.52 2.21 -2.35
C LYS A 193 -15.89 1.05 -1.57
N HIS A 194 -16.67 0.03 -1.32
CA HIS A 194 -16.12 -1.22 -0.81
C HIS A 194 -15.27 -1.90 -1.88
N PRO A 195 -14.09 -2.45 -1.53
CA PRO A 195 -13.27 -3.19 -2.46
C PRO A 195 -14.03 -4.37 -3.08
N SER A 196 -13.96 -4.50 -4.42
CA SER A 196 -14.71 -5.50 -5.17
C SER A 196 -14.30 -6.94 -4.82
N LYS A 197 -13.04 -7.17 -4.50
CA LYS A 197 -12.52 -8.50 -4.12
C LYS A 197 -13.13 -9.02 -2.81
N GLY A 198 -13.52 -8.16 -1.88
CA GLY A 198 -14.24 -8.55 -0.67
C GLY A 198 -15.64 -9.07 -0.95
N ALA A 199 -16.35 -8.50 -1.91
CA ALA A 199 -17.68 -8.93 -2.34
C ALA A 199 -17.66 -10.34 -2.96
N ALA A 200 -16.63 -10.65 -3.78
CA ALA A 200 -16.46 -11.95 -4.40
C ALA A 200 -16.21 -13.09 -3.39
N LEU A 201 -15.53 -12.82 -2.30
CA LEU A 201 -15.31 -13.79 -1.22
C LEU A 201 -16.60 -14.08 -0.42
N ARG A 202 -17.45 -13.07 -0.21
CA ARG A 202 -18.77 -13.26 0.44
C ARG A 202 -19.71 -14.12 -0.39
N SER A 203 -19.74 -13.91 -1.70
CA SER A 203 -20.55 -14.73 -2.63
C SER A 203 -20.13 -16.20 -2.55
N LYS A 204 -18.83 -16.50 -2.59
CA LYS A 204 -18.31 -17.87 -2.46
C LYS A 204 -18.60 -18.51 -1.10
N MET A 205 -18.45 -17.77 -0.01
CA MET A 205 -18.80 -18.28 1.33
C MET A 205 -20.30 -18.52 1.50
N GLY A 206 -21.15 -17.65 0.95
CA GLY A 206 -22.59 -17.84 0.93
C GLY A 206 -23.01 -19.09 0.15
N GLU A 207 -22.42 -19.33 -1.01
CA GLU A 207 -22.66 -20.53 -1.83
C GLU A 207 -22.16 -21.83 -1.16
N GLU A 208 -21.04 -21.79 -0.42
CA GLU A 208 -20.56 -22.95 0.33
C GLU A 208 -21.41 -23.27 1.56
N ILE A 209 -21.98 -22.27 2.23
CA ILE A 209 -22.89 -22.46 3.36
C ILE A 209 -24.20 -23.09 2.87
N ILE A 210 -24.74 -22.62 1.74
CA ILE A 210 -25.97 -23.17 1.15
C ILE A 210 -25.78 -24.62 0.66
N LYS A 211 -24.59 -24.99 0.20
CA LYS A 211 -24.30 -26.37 -0.23
C LYS A 211 -24.06 -27.35 0.93
N ARG A 212 -23.91 -26.89 2.16
CA ARG A 212 -23.72 -27.71 3.37
C ARG A 212 -24.96 -27.85 4.23
N GLN A 213 -26.08 -27.23 3.86
CA GLN A 213 -27.40 -27.43 4.39
C GLN A 213 -28.23 -28.31 3.44
#